data_1c67479d32a0b11356ce89f881a9855d
#
_entry.id   1c67479d32a0b11356ce89f881a9855d
#
_cell.length_a   1.000
_cell.length_b   1.000
_cell.length_c   1.000
_cell.angle_alpha   90.00
_cell.angle_beta   90.00
_cell.angle_gamma   90.00
#
_symmetry.space_group_name_H-M   'P 1'
#
loop_
_entity.id
_entity.type
_entity.pdbx_description
1 polymer ?
#
loop_
_entity_poly.entity_id
_entity_poly.type
_entity_poly.pdbx_seq_one_letter_code
_entity_poly.pdbx_strand_id
1 'polypeptide(L)'
;FKSGSGTGSNFSRIRGEGESLSGGGRSSGLMSFLRIGDRAAGAIKSGGTTRRAAKMVTVDVDHPDIEAYVDWKVVEEQKVAALVAGSKLAQLHMGEVMAACHDEAVSGDDRFDPRANKRLKKAIIAARGAMIPENYVQRVIQFARQGYTEIEFKTYDTDWDSEAYLTVAGQNSNNSVRVSNEFLQAVLDKGDWELVKRRDNGVAKRINASDLWEKIAYAAWACADPGLQYDTTINEWHTCPEGGRINASNPCSEYMFLDDTACNLASLNLMQFRHEDGSFDIPAFEHACRFWTLTLEISVLMAQFPSKEIAQLSYEYRTLGLGFANIGGLLMAQGHSYDSDEGRAICGSISAIMTGVAYATSAEIASEVGPFPQYKKNAKHMLRVMKNHRLAAHGKAKGYKGLNILPVPLDAAPCPDQKLIDAAKVAWDKAV
;
A
#
# COMPACT_ATOMS: atom_id res chain seq x y z
N PHE A 1 10.66 -10.62 6.14
CA PHE A 1 10.38 -11.12 4.78
C PHE A 1 10.36 -12.67 4.74
N LYS A 2 11.35 -13.35 5.34
CA LYS A 2 11.50 -14.82 5.27
C LYS A 2 10.26 -15.59 5.73
N SER A 3 9.56 -15.11 6.75
CA SER A 3 8.35 -15.76 7.32
C SER A 3 7.05 -15.44 6.59
N GLY A 4 7.09 -14.60 5.53
CA GLY A 4 5.90 -14.12 4.83
C GLY A 4 5.10 -13.06 5.60
N SER A 5 5.63 -12.53 6.70
CA SER A 5 5.03 -11.41 7.42
C SER A 5 5.13 -10.12 6.62
N GLY A 6 4.10 -9.28 6.74
CA GLY A 6 4.18 -7.90 6.30
C GLY A 6 5.10 -7.08 7.23
N THR A 7 5.77 -6.07 6.67
CA THR A 7 6.56 -5.11 7.44
C THR A 7 6.31 -3.70 6.91
N GLY A 8 6.30 -2.72 7.79
CA GLY A 8 6.22 -1.32 7.39
C GLY A 8 7.25 -0.49 8.13
N SER A 9 7.77 0.54 7.47
CA SER A 9 8.78 1.41 8.05
C SER A 9 8.63 2.84 7.52
N ASN A 10 8.89 3.81 8.40
CA ASN A 10 9.03 5.21 8.00
C ASN A 10 10.49 5.47 7.59
N PHE A 11 10.69 5.90 6.36
CA PHE A 11 12.00 6.17 5.76
C PHE A 11 12.36 7.66 5.79
N SER A 12 11.54 8.52 6.38
CA SER A 12 11.72 9.97 6.37
C SER A 12 13.00 10.46 7.04
N ARG A 13 13.65 9.64 7.87
CA ARG A 13 14.92 9.98 8.50
C ARG A 13 16.14 9.80 7.60
N ILE A 14 15.98 9.15 6.45
CA ILE A 14 17.06 9.06 5.45
C ILE A 14 17.28 10.46 4.87
N ARG A 15 18.52 10.86 4.70
CA ARG A 15 18.86 12.17 4.10
C ARG A 15 18.43 12.24 2.65
N GLY A 16 18.01 13.42 2.23
CA GLY A 16 17.73 13.71 0.83
C GLY A 16 18.98 13.62 -0.06
N GLU A 17 18.75 13.51 -1.36
CA GLU A 17 19.83 13.48 -2.35
C GLU A 17 20.68 14.76 -2.26
N GLY A 18 21.99 14.60 -2.30
CA GLY A 18 22.94 15.71 -2.25
C GLY A 18 23.17 16.32 -0.87
N GLU A 19 22.47 15.93 0.20
CA GLU A 19 22.78 16.37 1.56
C GLU A 19 24.17 15.92 1.98
N SER A 20 24.90 16.78 2.69
CA SER A 20 26.27 16.50 3.12
C SER A 20 26.33 15.38 4.16
N LEU A 21 27.33 14.52 4.06
CA LEU A 21 27.64 13.46 5.02
C LEU A 21 28.65 13.92 6.06
N SER A 22 28.60 13.37 7.28
CA SER A 22 29.52 13.72 8.38
C SER A 22 30.98 13.35 8.09
N GLY A 23 31.22 12.30 7.31
CA GLY A 23 32.55 11.86 6.89
C GLY A 23 33.03 12.46 5.56
N GLY A 24 32.35 13.47 5.04
CA GLY A 24 32.60 14.03 3.70
C GLY A 24 31.80 13.31 2.61
N GLY A 25 31.57 13.99 1.50
CA GLY A 25 30.73 13.50 0.40
C GLY A 25 29.25 13.89 0.53
N ARG A 26 28.43 13.31 -0.31
CA ARG A 26 26.99 13.63 -0.42
C ARG A 26 26.13 12.37 -0.34
N SER A 27 24.92 12.52 0.20
CA SER A 27 23.91 11.47 0.25
C SER A 27 23.45 11.08 -1.15
N SER A 28 23.27 9.79 -1.40
CA SER A 28 22.64 9.26 -2.62
C SER A 28 21.11 9.37 -2.60
N GLY A 29 20.55 9.93 -1.53
CA GLY A 29 19.13 10.17 -1.39
C GLY A 29 18.29 8.96 -0.99
N LEU A 30 17.04 9.26 -0.63
CA LEU A 30 16.03 8.30 -0.21
C LEU A 30 15.83 7.17 -1.25
N MET A 31 15.71 7.53 -2.53
CA MET A 31 15.35 6.60 -3.59
C MET A 31 16.36 5.46 -3.76
N SER A 32 17.64 5.72 -3.48
CA SER A 32 18.69 4.69 -3.54
C SER A 32 18.46 3.58 -2.50
N PHE A 33 18.09 3.94 -1.28
CA PHE A 33 17.79 2.98 -0.22
C PHE A 33 16.48 2.23 -0.45
N LEU A 34 15.46 2.91 -0.99
CA LEU A 34 14.19 2.28 -1.31
C LEU A 34 14.35 1.19 -2.37
N ARG A 35 15.18 1.41 -3.40
CA ARG A 35 15.51 0.41 -4.43
C ARG A 35 16.19 -0.83 -3.84
N ILE A 36 17.07 -0.69 -2.85
CA ILE A 36 17.69 -1.82 -2.15
C ILE A 36 16.60 -2.65 -1.45
N GLY A 37 15.74 -2.00 -0.67
CA GLY A 37 14.65 -2.68 0.03
C GLY A 37 13.64 -3.34 -0.90
N ASP A 38 13.34 -2.73 -2.04
CA ASP A 38 12.46 -3.30 -3.06
C ASP A 38 13.03 -4.57 -3.67
N ARG A 39 14.31 -4.55 -4.07
CA ARG A 39 14.99 -5.73 -4.61
C ARG A 39 15.14 -6.84 -3.57
N ALA A 40 15.43 -6.51 -2.32
CA ALA A 40 15.47 -7.48 -1.24
C ALA A 40 14.12 -8.16 -1.03
N ALA A 41 13.01 -7.41 -1.03
CA ALA A 41 11.67 -7.96 -0.91
C ALA A 41 11.30 -8.87 -2.10
N GLY A 42 11.71 -8.52 -3.32
CA GLY A 42 11.50 -9.35 -4.51
C GLY A 42 12.34 -10.63 -4.54
N ALA A 43 13.56 -10.58 -3.99
CA ALA A 43 14.48 -11.73 -3.97
C ALA A 43 14.14 -12.75 -2.87
N ILE A 44 13.62 -12.28 -1.72
CA ILE A 44 13.29 -13.14 -0.59
C ILE A 44 11.89 -13.71 -0.79
N LYS A 45 11.82 -14.89 -1.39
CA LYS A 45 10.58 -15.68 -1.43
C LYS A 45 10.43 -16.37 -0.09
N SER A 46 9.27 -16.25 0.56
CA SER A 46 9.00 -16.99 1.79
C SER A 46 9.07 -18.50 1.48
N GLY A 47 9.98 -19.20 2.14
CA GLY A 47 10.45 -20.55 1.80
C GLY A 47 9.33 -21.57 1.58
N GLY A 48 8.93 -21.78 0.34
CA GLY A 48 7.92 -22.75 -0.07
C GLY A 48 6.48 -22.36 0.24
N THR A 49 6.22 -21.18 0.81
CA THR A 49 4.86 -20.70 1.08
C THR A 49 4.32 -19.85 -0.05
N THR A 50 3.02 -19.75 -0.14
CA THR A 50 2.27 -19.07 -1.20
C THR A 50 2.32 -17.54 -1.13
N ARG A 51 2.93 -16.95 -0.09
CA ARG A 51 2.89 -15.51 0.17
C ARG A 51 4.22 -14.84 -0.15
N ARG A 52 4.18 -13.79 -0.98
CA ARG A 52 5.34 -12.90 -1.19
C ARG A 52 5.56 -12.02 0.04
N ALA A 53 6.79 -11.56 0.26
CA ALA A 53 7.09 -10.53 1.24
C ALA A 53 6.29 -9.26 0.90
N ALA A 54 5.66 -8.66 1.92
CA ALA A 54 4.91 -7.43 1.79
C ALA A 54 5.60 -6.31 2.58
N LYS A 55 5.78 -5.14 1.96
CA LYS A 55 6.49 -4.01 2.54
C LYS A 55 5.70 -2.72 2.36
N MET A 56 5.49 -1.97 3.46
CA MET A 56 5.06 -0.57 3.44
C MET A 56 6.28 0.34 3.55
N VAL A 57 6.34 1.33 2.69
CA VAL A 57 7.26 2.46 2.78
C VAL A 57 6.43 3.71 3.07
N THR A 58 6.72 4.35 4.19
CA THR A 58 6.09 5.61 4.57
C THR A 58 7.12 6.73 4.51
N VAL A 59 6.75 7.86 3.91
CA VAL A 59 7.60 9.06 3.80
C VAL A 59 6.78 10.29 4.16
N ASP A 60 7.33 11.14 5.03
CA ASP A 60 6.69 12.39 5.43
C ASP A 60 6.71 13.40 4.27
N VAL A 61 5.64 14.14 4.13
CA VAL A 61 5.39 15.05 3.00
C VAL A 61 6.40 16.21 2.89
N ASP A 62 7.16 16.47 3.96
CA ASP A 62 8.23 17.49 3.99
C ASP A 62 9.63 16.95 3.60
N HIS A 63 9.72 15.68 3.16
CA HIS A 63 11.00 15.09 2.79
C HIS A 63 11.60 15.74 1.54
N PRO A 64 12.93 16.04 1.48
CA PRO A 64 13.56 16.65 0.31
C PRO A 64 13.32 15.92 -1.00
N ASP A 65 13.25 14.58 -0.98
CA ASP A 65 13.06 13.75 -2.16
C ASP A 65 11.58 13.36 -2.40
N ILE A 66 10.63 14.06 -1.78
CA ILE A 66 9.20 13.66 -1.82
C ILE A 66 8.64 13.63 -3.24
N GLU A 67 9.03 14.57 -4.11
CA GLU A 67 8.56 14.60 -5.48
C GLU A 67 9.01 13.36 -6.27
N ALA A 68 10.28 12.96 -6.12
CA ALA A 68 10.81 11.75 -6.76
C ALA A 68 10.18 10.48 -6.19
N TYR A 69 9.84 10.48 -4.90
CA TYR A 69 9.15 9.38 -4.24
C TYR A 69 7.72 9.20 -4.75
N VAL A 70 6.98 10.29 -4.90
CA VAL A 70 5.61 10.29 -5.44
C VAL A 70 5.59 9.79 -6.89
N ASP A 71 6.52 10.26 -7.72
CA ASP A 71 6.59 9.90 -9.14
C ASP A 71 7.16 8.48 -9.38
N TRP A 72 7.74 7.84 -8.39
CA TRP A 72 8.55 6.63 -8.59
C TRP A 72 7.86 5.56 -9.40
N LYS A 73 6.67 5.11 -8.97
CA LYS A 73 5.96 4.04 -9.68
C LYS A 73 5.40 4.48 -11.03
N VAL A 74 4.99 5.74 -11.17
CA VAL A 74 4.55 6.29 -12.45
C VAL A 74 5.67 6.20 -13.50
N VAL A 75 6.89 6.59 -13.12
CA VAL A 75 8.07 6.51 -13.99
C VAL A 75 8.41 5.05 -14.34
N GLU A 76 8.30 4.14 -13.38
CA GLU A 76 8.58 2.71 -13.63
C GLU A 76 7.52 2.08 -14.54
N GLU A 77 6.24 2.42 -14.43
CA GLU A 77 5.18 2.01 -15.35
C GLU A 77 5.41 2.55 -16.78
N GLN A 78 5.86 3.79 -16.91
CA GLN A 78 6.24 4.35 -18.22
C GLN A 78 7.38 3.58 -18.87
N LYS A 79 8.35 3.07 -18.09
CA LYS A 79 9.42 2.21 -18.59
C LYS A 79 8.89 0.86 -19.08
N VAL A 80 7.94 0.25 -18.37
CA VAL A 80 7.27 -0.98 -18.82
C VAL A 80 6.57 -0.76 -20.16
N ALA A 81 5.79 0.31 -20.27
CA ALA A 81 5.09 0.66 -21.51
C ALA A 81 6.05 0.86 -22.67
N ALA A 82 7.18 1.56 -22.45
CA ALA A 82 8.21 1.78 -23.45
C ALA A 82 8.92 0.45 -23.85
N LEU A 83 9.20 -0.42 -22.88
CA LEU A 83 9.82 -1.74 -23.14
C LEU A 83 8.91 -2.65 -23.97
N VAL A 84 7.61 -2.68 -23.63
CA VAL A 84 6.59 -3.46 -24.37
C VAL A 84 6.46 -2.95 -25.80
N ALA A 85 6.27 -1.64 -25.99
CA ALA A 85 6.16 -1.03 -27.31
C ALA A 85 7.44 -1.22 -28.14
N GLY A 86 8.61 -0.96 -27.55
CA GLY A 86 9.91 -1.10 -28.21
C GLY A 86 10.20 -2.54 -28.63
N SER A 87 9.87 -3.54 -27.80
CA SER A 87 10.09 -4.96 -28.15
C SER A 87 9.21 -5.40 -29.33
N LYS A 88 7.95 -4.98 -29.38
CA LYS A 88 7.03 -5.28 -30.49
C LYS A 88 7.46 -4.59 -31.79
N LEU A 89 7.92 -3.34 -31.71
CA LEU A 89 8.47 -2.62 -32.87
C LEU A 89 9.76 -3.28 -33.39
N ALA A 90 10.64 -3.72 -32.47
CA ALA A 90 11.86 -4.45 -32.83
C ALA A 90 11.52 -5.78 -33.55
N GLN A 91 10.60 -6.57 -33.03
CA GLN A 91 10.13 -7.79 -33.67
C GLN A 91 9.59 -7.52 -35.07
N LEU A 92 8.70 -6.54 -35.23
CA LEU A 92 8.10 -6.18 -36.51
C LEU A 92 9.17 -5.79 -37.55
N HIS A 93 9.99 -4.80 -37.24
CA HIS A 93 10.94 -4.26 -38.21
C HIS A 93 12.12 -5.19 -38.49
N MET A 94 12.59 -5.95 -37.50
CA MET A 94 13.62 -6.96 -37.72
C MET A 94 13.11 -8.12 -38.54
N GLY A 95 11.85 -8.54 -38.35
CA GLY A 95 11.17 -9.51 -39.20
C GLY A 95 11.04 -9.04 -40.66
N GLU A 96 10.69 -7.76 -40.86
CA GLU A 96 10.62 -7.16 -42.21
C GLU A 96 12.00 -7.12 -42.90
N VAL A 97 13.08 -6.81 -42.17
CA VAL A 97 14.44 -6.82 -42.71
C VAL A 97 14.85 -8.25 -43.08
N MET A 98 14.57 -9.25 -42.23
CA MET A 98 14.81 -10.64 -42.52
C MET A 98 14.08 -11.12 -43.78
N ALA A 99 12.77 -10.86 -43.85
CA ALA A 99 11.93 -11.20 -44.99
C ALA A 99 12.40 -10.51 -46.30
N ALA A 100 12.90 -9.28 -46.20
CA ALA A 100 13.44 -8.57 -47.36
C ALA A 100 14.76 -9.18 -47.87
N CYS A 101 15.58 -9.77 -47.01
CA CYS A 101 16.80 -10.50 -47.42
C CYS A 101 16.49 -11.81 -48.16
N HIS A 102 15.26 -12.32 -48.05
CA HIS A 102 14.80 -13.52 -48.73
C HIS A 102 13.82 -13.23 -49.87
N ASP A 103 13.83 -11.99 -50.40
CA ASP A 103 13.04 -11.62 -51.56
C ASP A 103 13.47 -12.40 -52.82
N GLU A 104 12.57 -13.20 -53.33
CA GLU A 104 12.84 -14.05 -54.53
C GLU A 104 13.07 -13.25 -55.81
N ALA A 105 12.65 -11.97 -55.83
CA ALA A 105 12.88 -11.06 -56.96
C ALA A 105 14.37 -10.65 -57.12
N VAL A 106 15.19 -10.91 -56.09
CA VAL A 106 16.64 -10.59 -56.10
C VAL A 106 17.43 -11.86 -55.87
N SER A 107 18.47 -12.11 -56.65
CA SER A 107 19.29 -13.34 -56.60
C SER A 107 20.70 -13.07 -56.05
N GLY A 108 21.33 -14.15 -55.52
CA GLY A 108 22.71 -14.09 -55.04
C GLY A 108 22.92 -13.13 -53.87
N ASP A 109 24.10 -12.54 -53.79
CA ASP A 109 24.51 -11.62 -52.72
C ASP A 109 23.81 -10.26 -52.78
N ASP A 110 23.22 -9.90 -53.93
CA ASP A 110 22.45 -8.67 -54.10
C ASP A 110 21.26 -8.61 -53.16
N ARG A 111 20.74 -9.75 -52.67
CA ARG A 111 19.70 -9.84 -51.67
C ARG A 111 20.03 -9.09 -50.37
N PHE A 112 21.31 -9.03 -50.05
CA PHE A 112 21.81 -8.45 -48.79
C PHE A 112 22.38 -7.03 -48.98
N ASP A 113 22.39 -6.48 -50.21
CA ASP A 113 22.80 -5.13 -50.49
C ASP A 113 21.58 -4.20 -50.67
N PRO A 114 21.39 -3.21 -49.77
CA PRO A 114 20.24 -2.30 -49.86
C PRO A 114 20.29 -1.39 -51.11
N ARG A 115 21.41 -1.35 -51.84
CA ARG A 115 21.52 -0.63 -53.11
C ARG A 115 20.90 -1.44 -54.25
N ALA A 116 21.02 -2.73 -54.21
CA ALA A 116 20.47 -3.68 -55.20
C ALA A 116 19.04 -4.12 -54.80
N ASN A 117 18.80 -4.38 -53.52
CA ASN A 117 17.52 -4.82 -52.98
C ASN A 117 16.68 -3.63 -52.47
N LYS A 118 15.72 -3.18 -53.27
CA LYS A 118 14.83 -2.06 -52.94
C LYS A 118 13.94 -2.36 -51.74
N ARG A 119 13.47 -3.60 -51.54
CA ARG A 119 12.67 -4.01 -50.40
C ARG A 119 13.47 -3.93 -49.11
N LEU A 120 14.72 -4.42 -49.12
CA LEU A 120 15.63 -4.33 -48.00
C LEU A 120 15.92 -2.86 -47.64
N LYS A 121 16.19 -2.02 -48.65
CA LYS A 121 16.38 -0.58 -48.42
C LYS A 121 15.18 0.07 -47.71
N LYS A 122 13.96 -0.26 -48.14
CA LYS A 122 12.73 0.25 -47.54
C LYS A 122 12.58 -0.24 -46.08
N ALA A 123 12.85 -1.53 -45.84
CA ALA A 123 12.77 -2.10 -44.47
C ALA A 123 13.81 -1.48 -43.52
N ILE A 124 15.04 -1.24 -43.99
CA ILE A 124 16.08 -0.53 -43.21
C ILE A 124 15.65 0.89 -42.85
N ILE A 125 15.10 1.64 -43.82
CA ILE A 125 14.63 3.00 -43.59
C ILE A 125 13.50 3.00 -42.56
N ALA A 126 12.55 2.06 -42.65
CA ALA A 126 11.47 1.92 -41.70
C ALA A 126 11.99 1.58 -40.28
N ALA A 127 12.92 0.64 -40.18
CA ALA A 127 13.56 0.29 -38.89
C ALA A 127 14.28 1.48 -38.25
N ARG A 128 15.01 2.26 -39.05
CA ARG A 128 15.65 3.51 -38.58
C ARG A 128 14.62 4.55 -38.13
N GLY A 129 13.52 4.69 -38.86
CA GLY A 129 12.40 5.57 -38.47
C GLY A 129 11.75 5.17 -37.15
N ALA A 130 11.74 3.87 -36.85
CA ALA A 130 11.30 3.30 -35.56
C ALA A 130 12.41 3.30 -34.48
N MET A 131 13.52 4.00 -34.68
CA MET A 131 14.65 4.11 -33.74
C MET A 131 15.34 2.76 -33.43
N ILE A 132 15.24 1.75 -34.31
CA ILE A 132 15.95 0.49 -34.13
C ILE A 132 17.46 0.72 -34.36
N PRO A 133 18.33 0.29 -33.44
CA PRO A 133 19.78 0.49 -33.58
C PRO A 133 20.33 -0.19 -34.82
N GLU A 134 21.22 0.49 -35.55
CA GLU A 134 21.80 0.01 -36.80
C GLU A 134 22.51 -1.35 -36.65
N ASN A 135 23.19 -1.60 -35.54
CA ASN A 135 23.84 -2.84 -35.24
C ASN A 135 22.89 -4.07 -35.21
N TYR A 136 21.64 -3.87 -34.80
CA TYR A 136 20.63 -4.93 -34.87
C TYR A 136 20.23 -5.21 -36.33
N VAL A 137 19.99 -4.18 -37.11
CA VAL A 137 19.68 -4.29 -38.54
C VAL A 137 20.79 -5.07 -39.26
N GLN A 138 22.05 -4.69 -39.07
CA GLN A 138 23.19 -5.34 -39.66
C GLN A 138 23.34 -6.82 -39.22
N ARG A 139 23.04 -7.10 -37.93
CA ARG A 139 23.07 -8.47 -37.42
C ARG A 139 22.01 -9.34 -38.07
N VAL A 140 20.80 -8.84 -38.30
CA VAL A 140 19.75 -9.58 -39.00
C VAL A 140 20.17 -9.91 -40.42
N ILE A 141 20.75 -8.94 -41.16
CA ILE A 141 21.25 -9.16 -42.49
C ILE A 141 22.37 -10.23 -42.51
N GLN A 142 23.26 -10.23 -41.50
CA GLN A 142 24.29 -11.25 -41.35
C GLN A 142 23.70 -12.65 -41.11
N PHE A 143 22.67 -12.77 -40.27
CA PHE A 143 21.98 -14.03 -40.05
C PHE A 143 21.29 -14.52 -41.34
N ALA A 144 20.65 -13.65 -42.09
CA ALA A 144 20.08 -13.98 -43.39
C ALA A 144 21.13 -14.51 -44.37
N ARG A 145 22.32 -13.91 -44.40
CA ARG A 145 23.47 -14.41 -45.20
C ARG A 145 23.93 -15.82 -44.78
N GLN A 146 23.77 -16.18 -43.51
CA GLN A 146 24.11 -17.50 -42.97
C GLN A 146 23.00 -18.52 -43.23
N GLY A 147 21.90 -18.13 -43.89
CA GLY A 147 20.81 -19.03 -44.26
C GLY A 147 19.65 -19.06 -43.27
N TYR A 148 19.66 -18.22 -42.21
CA TYR A 148 18.49 -18.09 -41.32
C TYR A 148 17.35 -17.37 -42.05
N THR A 149 16.15 -17.91 -41.96
CA THR A 149 14.93 -17.36 -42.57
C THR A 149 14.05 -16.62 -41.58
N GLU A 150 14.24 -16.88 -40.28
CA GLU A 150 13.51 -16.27 -39.20
C GLU A 150 14.44 -16.10 -37.98
N ILE A 151 14.07 -15.16 -37.12
CA ILE A 151 14.72 -14.92 -35.83
C ILE A 151 13.61 -14.70 -34.81
N GLU A 152 13.69 -15.41 -33.68
CA GLU A 152 12.83 -15.17 -32.56
C GLU A 152 13.29 -13.91 -31.83
N PHE A 153 12.43 -12.91 -31.77
CA PHE A 153 12.61 -11.70 -30.97
C PHE A 153 11.77 -11.80 -29.71
N LYS A 154 12.41 -11.66 -28.57
CA LYS A 154 11.70 -11.61 -27.30
C LYS A 154 10.84 -10.35 -27.25
N THR A 155 9.54 -10.53 -27.04
CA THR A 155 8.59 -9.46 -26.77
C THR A 155 8.17 -9.48 -25.32
N TYR A 156 7.75 -8.32 -24.83
CA TYR A 156 7.21 -8.14 -23.50
C TYR A 156 5.73 -7.78 -23.61
N ASP A 157 5.00 -8.01 -22.53
CA ASP A 157 3.60 -7.63 -22.36
C ASP A 157 3.37 -6.84 -21.06
N THR A 158 2.13 -6.46 -20.81
CA THR A 158 1.72 -5.69 -19.63
C THR A 158 1.05 -6.54 -18.56
N ASP A 159 1.12 -7.87 -18.66
CA ASP A 159 0.61 -8.74 -17.60
C ASP A 159 1.43 -8.54 -16.33
N TRP A 160 0.77 -8.49 -15.20
CA TRP A 160 1.35 -8.12 -13.90
C TRP A 160 2.51 -9.03 -13.44
N ASP A 161 2.60 -10.25 -13.95
CA ASP A 161 3.66 -11.23 -13.68
C ASP A 161 4.67 -11.37 -14.84
N SER A 162 4.56 -10.51 -15.87
CA SER A 162 5.46 -10.53 -17.03
C SER A 162 6.89 -10.17 -16.67
N GLU A 163 7.84 -10.61 -17.50
CA GLU A 163 9.25 -10.29 -17.33
C GLU A 163 9.54 -8.78 -17.41
N ALA A 164 8.68 -7.98 -18.05
CA ALA A 164 8.83 -6.53 -18.10
C ALA A 164 8.87 -5.93 -16.69
N TYR A 165 7.99 -6.39 -15.80
CA TYR A 165 7.94 -5.94 -14.41
C TYR A 165 9.13 -6.38 -13.56
N LEU A 166 9.86 -7.43 -13.95
CA LEU A 166 11.11 -7.81 -13.29
C LEU A 166 12.27 -6.84 -13.57
N THR A 167 12.17 -6.05 -14.64
CA THR A 167 13.21 -5.09 -15.05
C THR A 167 13.14 -3.76 -14.30
N VAL A 168 11.97 -3.42 -13.75
CA VAL A 168 11.70 -2.15 -13.07
C VAL A 168 11.75 -2.28 -11.54
N ALA A 169 11.77 -1.16 -10.83
CA ALA A 169 11.80 -1.12 -9.36
C ALA A 169 10.42 -0.72 -8.80
N GLY A 170 10.25 -0.80 -7.47
CA GLY A 170 9.04 -0.35 -6.79
C GLY A 170 7.87 -1.34 -6.83
N GLN A 171 8.07 -2.56 -7.37
CA GLN A 171 7.00 -3.56 -7.52
C GLN A 171 6.72 -4.38 -6.25
N ASN A 172 7.60 -4.29 -5.25
CA ASN A 172 7.53 -5.10 -4.04
C ASN A 172 7.25 -4.27 -2.77
N SER A 173 6.70 -3.06 -2.94
CA SER A 173 6.34 -2.19 -1.83
C SER A 173 5.05 -1.45 -2.08
N ASN A 174 4.26 -1.28 -1.02
CA ASN A 174 3.19 -0.31 -0.94
C ASN A 174 3.80 1.00 -0.43
N ASN A 175 3.53 2.10 -1.08
CA ASN A 175 4.10 3.40 -0.75
C ASN A 175 3.01 4.32 -0.20
N SER A 176 3.30 5.04 0.87
CA SER A 176 2.38 6.04 1.44
C SER A 176 3.11 7.34 1.77
N VAL A 177 2.47 8.44 1.48
CA VAL A 177 2.89 9.78 1.94
C VAL A 177 2.16 10.09 3.24
N ARG A 178 2.93 10.51 4.25
CA ARG A 178 2.39 10.91 5.53
C ARG A 178 2.18 12.41 5.53
N VAL A 179 0.92 12.84 5.64
CA VAL A 179 0.49 14.24 5.55
C VAL A 179 0.01 14.74 6.90
N SER A 180 0.39 15.97 7.27
CA SER A 180 -0.09 16.66 8.45
C SER A 180 -1.25 17.60 8.13
N ASN A 181 -1.99 18.05 9.16
CA ASN A 181 -3.05 19.04 8.99
C ASN A 181 -2.48 20.37 8.45
N GLU A 182 -1.25 20.73 8.84
CA GLU A 182 -0.58 21.96 8.35
C GLU A 182 -0.33 21.90 6.84
N PHE A 183 0.10 20.75 6.32
CA PHE A 183 0.23 20.55 4.87
C PHE A 183 -1.12 20.66 4.17
N LEU A 184 -2.14 19.98 4.69
CA LEU A 184 -3.48 20.02 4.10
C LEU A 184 -4.08 21.44 4.13
N GLN A 185 -3.82 22.22 5.18
CA GLN A 185 -4.20 23.61 5.23
C GLN A 185 -3.45 24.46 4.20
N ALA A 186 -2.13 24.23 4.02
CA ALA A 186 -1.36 24.89 2.98
C ALA A 186 -1.87 24.56 1.56
N VAL A 187 -2.36 23.35 1.32
CA VAL A 187 -3.04 22.98 0.06
C VAL A 187 -4.30 23.81 -0.15
N LEU A 188 -5.16 23.91 0.87
CA LEU A 188 -6.41 24.70 0.80
C LEU A 188 -6.12 26.19 0.57
N ASP A 189 -5.10 26.72 1.22
CA ASP A 189 -4.69 28.12 1.13
C ASP A 189 -3.86 28.40 -0.14
N LYS A 190 -3.54 27.39 -0.95
CA LYS A 190 -2.63 27.46 -2.11
C LYS A 190 -1.27 28.06 -1.76
N GLY A 191 -0.81 27.80 -0.54
CA GLY A 191 0.42 28.32 0.04
C GLY A 191 1.65 27.51 -0.34
N ASP A 192 2.80 28.00 0.12
CA ASP A 192 4.08 27.32 -0.03
C ASP A 192 4.23 26.19 1.02
N TRP A 193 4.99 25.17 0.63
CA TRP A 193 5.39 24.08 1.51
C TRP A 193 6.91 23.92 1.48
N GLU A 194 7.53 23.81 2.67
CA GLU A 194 8.97 23.64 2.78
C GLU A 194 9.36 22.18 2.85
N LEU A 195 10.26 21.75 1.98
CA LEU A 195 10.95 20.48 2.07
C LEU A 195 12.18 20.65 2.95
N VAL A 196 12.31 19.81 3.98
CA VAL A 196 13.25 20.02 5.09
C VAL A 196 14.38 18.98 5.05
N LYS A 197 15.63 19.46 5.09
CA LYS A 197 16.83 18.60 5.17
C LYS A 197 16.83 17.80 6.47
N ARG A 198 17.27 16.56 6.38
CA ARG A 198 17.29 15.64 7.53
C ARG A 198 18.55 15.77 8.39
N ARG A 199 19.57 16.47 7.90
CA ARG A 199 20.80 16.70 8.64
C ARG A 199 20.70 17.84 9.65
N ASP A 200 20.18 18.98 9.23
CA ASP A 200 20.24 20.25 9.97
C ASP A 200 18.89 20.97 10.10
N ASN A 201 17.82 20.33 9.63
CA ASN A 201 16.47 20.89 9.58
C ASN A 201 16.35 22.19 8.75
N GLY A 202 17.36 22.50 7.93
CA GLY A 202 17.31 23.62 7.02
C GLY A 202 16.36 23.36 5.83
N VAL A 203 15.82 24.42 5.26
CA VAL A 203 14.99 24.33 4.06
C VAL A 203 15.84 23.85 2.87
N ALA A 204 15.43 22.74 2.27
CA ALA A 204 16.03 22.20 1.05
C ALA A 204 15.44 22.86 -0.19
N LYS A 205 14.12 23.00 -0.22
CA LYS A 205 13.34 23.53 -1.34
C LYS A 205 12.00 24.06 -0.82
N ARG A 206 11.47 25.10 -1.46
CA ARG A 206 10.06 25.52 -1.31
C ARG A 206 9.30 25.17 -2.57
N ILE A 207 8.10 24.65 -2.42
CA ILE A 207 7.20 24.25 -3.50
C ILE A 207 5.80 24.71 -3.16
N ASN A 208 4.92 24.84 -4.15
CA ASN A 208 3.51 25.06 -3.87
C ASN A 208 2.86 23.78 -3.34
N ALA A 209 2.12 23.88 -2.24
CA ALA A 209 1.48 22.71 -1.61
C ALA A 209 0.43 22.07 -2.51
N SER A 210 -0.33 22.89 -3.27
CA SER A 210 -1.35 22.38 -4.20
C SER A 210 -0.72 21.61 -5.36
N ASP A 211 0.45 22.05 -5.88
CA ASP A 211 1.14 21.33 -6.94
C ASP A 211 1.62 19.95 -6.48
N LEU A 212 2.12 19.86 -5.25
CA LEU A 212 2.50 18.56 -4.68
C LEU A 212 1.27 17.67 -4.46
N TRP A 213 0.15 18.25 -3.99
CA TRP A 213 -1.10 17.51 -3.82
C TRP A 213 -1.63 16.94 -5.14
N GLU A 214 -1.68 17.76 -6.20
CA GLU A 214 -2.08 17.32 -7.53
C GLU A 214 -1.15 16.22 -8.08
N LYS A 215 0.15 16.33 -7.82
CA LYS A 215 1.13 15.30 -8.18
C LYS A 215 0.84 13.97 -7.45
N ILE A 216 0.53 14.00 -6.16
CA ILE A 216 0.12 12.82 -5.38
C ILE A 216 -1.16 12.21 -5.95
N ALA A 217 -2.17 13.04 -6.22
CA ALA A 217 -3.45 12.60 -6.78
C ALA A 217 -3.27 11.96 -8.16
N TYR A 218 -2.46 12.58 -9.03
CA TYR A 218 -2.14 12.03 -10.35
C TYR A 218 -1.43 10.66 -10.25
N ALA A 219 -0.42 10.54 -9.39
CA ALA A 219 0.31 9.29 -9.21
C ALA A 219 -0.61 8.17 -8.69
N ALA A 220 -1.46 8.48 -7.71
CA ALA A 220 -2.44 7.54 -7.17
C ALA A 220 -3.45 7.08 -8.23
N TRP A 221 -3.89 7.99 -9.10
CA TRP A 221 -4.76 7.64 -10.22
C TRP A 221 -4.03 6.78 -11.27
N ALA A 222 -2.79 7.12 -11.62
CA ALA A 222 -2.02 6.48 -12.69
C ALA A 222 -1.55 5.07 -12.33
N CYS A 223 -1.18 4.80 -11.07
CA CYS A 223 -0.56 3.54 -10.65
C CYS A 223 -0.99 3.04 -9.25
N ALA A 224 -2.08 3.58 -8.70
CA ALA A 224 -2.62 3.24 -7.38
C ALA A 224 -1.68 3.52 -6.18
N ASP A 225 -0.58 4.23 -6.39
CA ASP A 225 0.38 4.65 -5.38
C ASP A 225 0.81 6.11 -5.61
N PRO A 226 1.15 6.85 -4.55
CA PRO A 226 1.15 6.46 -3.15
C PRO A 226 -0.23 6.53 -2.51
N GLY A 227 -0.41 5.78 -1.40
CA GLY A 227 -1.50 6.01 -0.46
C GLY A 227 -1.22 7.22 0.44
N LEU A 228 -2.19 7.61 1.26
CA LEU A 228 -2.08 8.69 2.22
C LEU A 228 -2.22 8.18 3.65
N GLN A 229 -1.42 8.73 4.55
CA GLN A 229 -1.55 8.54 5.99
C GLN A 229 -1.68 9.91 6.66
N TYR A 230 -2.80 10.16 7.32
CA TYR A 230 -3.14 11.45 7.96
C TYR A 230 -2.49 11.52 9.34
N ASP A 231 -1.25 11.97 9.41
CA ASP A 231 -0.39 11.95 10.60
C ASP A 231 -1.06 12.53 11.85
N THR A 232 -1.64 13.72 11.72
CA THR A 232 -2.27 14.41 12.85
C THR A 232 -3.45 13.61 13.37
N THR A 233 -4.38 13.22 12.51
CA THR A 233 -5.57 12.45 12.89
C THR A 233 -5.20 11.08 13.47
N ILE A 234 -4.26 10.36 12.86
CA ILE A 234 -3.79 9.06 13.37
C ILE A 234 -3.27 9.20 14.80
N ASN A 235 -2.46 10.21 15.08
CA ASN A 235 -1.91 10.42 16.41
C ASN A 235 -2.92 11.00 17.42
N GLU A 236 -3.95 11.70 16.97
CA GLU A 236 -5.09 12.11 17.83
C GLU A 236 -5.91 10.92 18.33
N TRP A 237 -6.03 9.87 17.52
CA TRP A 237 -6.70 8.62 17.89
C TRP A 237 -5.77 7.58 18.53
N HIS A 238 -4.52 7.94 18.78
CA HIS A 238 -3.56 7.03 19.41
C HIS A 238 -3.94 6.70 20.84
N THR A 239 -4.01 5.40 21.16
CA THR A 239 -4.39 4.88 22.49
C THR A 239 -3.23 4.87 23.47
N CYS A 240 -1.98 4.80 22.98
CA CYS A 240 -0.78 4.63 23.81
C CYS A 240 0.32 5.67 23.52
N PRO A 241 0.05 6.99 23.50
CA PRO A 241 1.05 8.01 23.12
C PRO A 241 2.22 8.15 24.09
N GLU A 242 2.10 7.68 25.34
CA GLU A 242 3.21 7.67 26.28
C GLU A 242 4.33 6.64 25.89
N GLY A 243 4.06 5.79 24.93
CA GLY A 243 5.01 4.88 24.32
C GLY A 243 5.76 5.48 23.13
N GLY A 244 5.28 6.58 22.57
CA GLY A 244 5.82 7.23 21.38
C GLY A 244 4.76 7.64 20.38
N ARG A 245 5.18 8.11 19.21
CA ARG A 245 4.29 8.44 18.09
C ARG A 245 4.07 7.24 17.17
N ILE A 246 2.94 7.25 16.49
CA ILE A 246 2.71 6.39 15.34
C ILE A 246 3.37 7.04 14.13
N ASN A 247 4.38 6.37 13.56
CA ASN A 247 5.20 6.89 12.46
C ASN A 247 4.93 6.21 11.12
N ALA A 248 4.38 5.00 11.12
CA ALA A 248 4.14 4.20 9.92
C ALA A 248 2.99 3.22 10.15
N SER A 249 2.76 2.35 9.18
CA SER A 249 1.80 1.25 9.26
C SER A 249 2.38 -0.03 8.67
N ASN A 250 1.65 -1.14 8.82
CA ASN A 250 1.86 -2.35 8.05
C ASN A 250 1.51 -2.15 6.56
N PRO A 251 1.77 -3.14 5.67
CA PRO A 251 1.58 -2.98 4.22
C PRO A 251 0.17 -2.61 3.76
N CYS A 252 -0.87 -3.03 4.46
CA CYS A 252 -2.26 -2.73 4.10
C CYS A 252 -2.82 -1.51 4.83
N SER A 253 -2.03 -0.87 5.70
CA SER A 253 -2.36 0.35 6.47
C SER A 253 -3.45 0.19 7.53
N GLU A 254 -3.84 -1.04 7.90
CA GLU A 254 -4.80 -1.27 8.98
C GLU A 254 -4.18 -1.20 10.38
N TYR A 255 -2.87 -1.43 10.51
CA TYR A 255 -2.16 -1.41 11.78
C TYR A 255 -1.39 -0.11 11.97
N MET A 256 -2.01 0.84 12.65
CA MET A 256 -1.47 2.15 13.01
C MET A 256 -1.09 2.16 14.48
N PHE A 257 0.16 1.83 14.80
CA PHE A 257 0.61 1.75 16.18
C PHE A 257 2.10 2.09 16.32
N LEU A 258 2.69 1.83 17.49
CA LEU A 258 4.08 2.14 17.82
C LEU A 258 5.07 1.34 16.97
N ASP A 259 6.25 1.94 16.76
CA ASP A 259 7.38 1.26 16.15
C ASP A 259 7.77 0.03 16.97
N ASP A 260 8.41 -0.95 16.31
CA ASP A 260 8.88 -2.21 16.91
C ASP A 260 7.78 -3.01 17.63
N THR A 261 6.55 -2.93 17.13
CA THR A 261 5.43 -3.78 17.56
C THR A 261 4.93 -4.64 16.40
N ALA A 262 4.19 -5.69 16.71
CA ALA A 262 3.57 -6.55 15.73
C ALA A 262 2.11 -6.83 16.09
N CYS A 263 1.33 -7.21 15.09
CA CYS A 263 -0.07 -7.56 15.20
C CYS A 263 -0.29 -8.97 14.65
N ASN A 264 -0.94 -9.81 15.40
CA ASN A 264 -1.48 -11.08 14.93
C ASN A 264 -2.90 -10.87 14.42
N LEU A 265 -3.33 -11.67 13.44
CA LEU A 265 -4.54 -11.42 12.68
C LEU A 265 -5.54 -12.57 12.72
N ALA A 266 -6.83 -12.21 12.78
CA ALA A 266 -7.94 -13.09 12.47
C ALA A 266 -9.02 -12.30 11.72
N SER A 267 -9.78 -12.98 10.85
CA SER A 267 -10.91 -12.39 10.12
C SER A 267 -12.12 -13.28 10.15
N LEU A 268 -13.28 -12.73 10.48
CA LEU A 268 -14.57 -13.41 10.48
C LEU A 268 -15.23 -13.29 9.11
N ASN A 269 -15.69 -14.41 8.57
CA ASN A 269 -16.47 -14.41 7.33
C ASN A 269 -17.92 -14.07 7.64
N LEU A 270 -18.36 -12.85 7.29
CA LEU A 270 -19.71 -12.34 7.60
C LEU A 270 -20.83 -13.20 7.01
N MET A 271 -20.60 -13.91 5.90
CA MET A 271 -21.58 -14.78 5.28
C MET A 271 -21.98 -15.98 6.18
N GLN A 272 -21.14 -16.35 7.16
CA GLN A 272 -21.45 -17.42 8.12
C GLN A 272 -22.44 -17.00 9.21
N PHE A 273 -22.71 -15.71 9.34
CA PHE A 273 -23.66 -15.12 10.29
C PHE A 273 -24.95 -14.66 9.63
N ARG A 274 -25.20 -15.06 8.39
CA ARG A 274 -26.43 -14.78 7.66
C ARG A 274 -27.39 -15.96 7.77
N HIS A 275 -28.59 -15.73 8.28
CA HIS A 275 -29.68 -16.69 8.26
C HIS A 275 -30.28 -16.85 6.85
N GLU A 276 -31.05 -17.90 6.63
CA GLU A 276 -31.75 -18.17 5.35
C GLU A 276 -32.76 -17.07 4.98
N ASP A 277 -33.40 -16.45 5.97
CA ASP A 277 -34.32 -15.33 5.81
C ASP A 277 -33.61 -13.98 5.50
N GLY A 278 -32.28 -13.98 5.44
CA GLY A 278 -31.47 -12.79 5.15
C GLY A 278 -31.06 -11.98 6.39
N SER A 279 -31.60 -12.27 7.56
CA SER A 279 -31.23 -11.58 8.81
C SER A 279 -29.80 -11.93 9.24
N PHE A 280 -29.19 -11.05 10.05
CA PHE A 280 -27.83 -11.23 10.57
C PHE A 280 -27.87 -11.81 11.99
N ASP A 281 -27.11 -12.87 12.25
CA ASP A 281 -27.01 -13.51 13.55
C ASP A 281 -26.08 -12.74 14.47
N ILE A 282 -26.61 -11.69 15.11
CA ILE A 282 -25.86 -10.84 16.02
C ILE A 282 -25.27 -11.62 17.20
N PRO A 283 -26.02 -12.49 17.93
CA PRO A 283 -25.49 -13.25 19.06
C PRO A 283 -24.31 -14.15 18.67
N ALA A 284 -24.41 -14.87 17.55
CA ALA A 284 -23.32 -15.73 17.08
C ALA A 284 -22.09 -14.89 16.67
N PHE A 285 -22.30 -13.73 16.05
CA PHE A 285 -21.23 -12.81 15.69
C PHE A 285 -20.52 -12.23 16.91
N GLU A 286 -21.27 -11.75 17.92
CA GLU A 286 -20.71 -11.27 19.19
C GLU A 286 -19.90 -12.39 19.90
N HIS A 287 -20.43 -13.62 19.93
CA HIS A 287 -19.73 -14.76 20.50
C HIS A 287 -18.41 -15.04 19.74
N ALA A 288 -18.44 -15.02 18.41
CA ALA A 288 -17.24 -15.21 17.59
C ALA A 288 -16.20 -14.09 17.81
N CYS A 289 -16.64 -12.83 17.91
CA CYS A 289 -15.75 -11.72 18.24
C CYS A 289 -15.07 -11.90 19.60
N ARG A 290 -15.83 -12.29 20.62
CA ARG A 290 -15.30 -12.60 21.94
C ARG A 290 -14.30 -13.75 21.92
N PHE A 291 -14.66 -14.86 21.29
CA PHE A 291 -13.82 -16.04 21.17
C PHE A 291 -12.49 -15.75 20.47
N TRP A 292 -12.53 -15.02 19.33
CA TRP A 292 -11.33 -14.70 18.58
C TRP A 292 -10.48 -13.62 19.25
N THR A 293 -11.07 -12.71 20.02
CA THR A 293 -10.30 -11.78 20.87
C THR A 293 -9.48 -12.56 21.89
N LEU A 294 -10.07 -13.53 22.57
CA LEU A 294 -9.35 -14.39 23.51
C LEU A 294 -8.28 -15.24 22.82
N THR A 295 -8.58 -15.82 21.65
CA THR A 295 -7.62 -16.61 20.87
C THR A 295 -6.42 -15.78 20.44
N LEU A 296 -6.65 -14.57 19.94
CA LEU A 296 -5.58 -13.64 19.54
C LEU A 296 -4.72 -13.24 20.76
N GLU A 297 -5.34 -12.97 21.90
CA GLU A 297 -4.65 -12.65 23.16
C GLU A 297 -3.71 -13.76 23.58
N ILE A 298 -4.17 -15.01 23.57
CA ILE A 298 -3.34 -16.19 23.87
C ILE A 298 -2.20 -16.31 22.86
N SER A 299 -2.46 -16.07 21.59
CA SER A 299 -1.48 -16.25 20.52
C SER A 299 -0.32 -15.23 20.58
N VAL A 300 -0.48 -14.09 21.25
CA VAL A 300 0.63 -13.13 21.49
C VAL A 300 1.79 -13.79 22.25
N LEU A 301 1.48 -14.66 23.21
CA LEU A 301 2.51 -15.40 23.98
C LEU A 301 3.14 -16.55 23.19
N MET A 302 2.46 -17.05 22.16
CA MET A 302 2.91 -18.20 21.35
C MET A 302 3.61 -17.78 20.06
N ALA A 303 3.55 -16.50 19.69
CA ALA A 303 4.10 -16.00 18.46
C ALA A 303 5.64 -15.96 18.47
N GLN A 304 6.23 -16.20 17.30
CA GLN A 304 7.65 -16.00 17.06
C GLN A 304 7.85 -14.66 16.37
N PHE A 305 8.63 -13.77 16.97
CA PHE A 305 8.91 -12.44 16.47
C PHE A 305 10.30 -12.36 15.86
N PRO A 306 10.52 -11.46 14.85
CA PRO A 306 11.78 -11.38 14.13
C PRO A 306 12.93 -10.77 14.94
N SER A 307 12.63 -10.01 16.00
CA SER A 307 13.64 -9.43 16.91
C SER A 307 13.16 -9.47 18.36
N LYS A 308 14.10 -9.32 19.27
CA LYS A 308 13.84 -9.29 20.72
C LYS A 308 13.01 -8.05 21.10
N GLU A 309 13.29 -6.91 20.50
CA GLU A 309 12.58 -5.66 20.73
C GLU A 309 11.11 -5.77 20.33
N ILE A 310 10.83 -6.35 19.15
CA ILE A 310 9.46 -6.58 18.67
C ILE A 310 8.74 -7.56 19.60
N ALA A 311 9.41 -8.61 20.04
CA ALA A 311 8.83 -9.56 20.98
C ALA A 311 8.44 -8.90 22.30
N GLN A 312 9.34 -8.08 22.85
CA GLN A 312 9.11 -7.35 24.11
C GLN A 312 7.95 -6.36 23.99
N LEU A 313 7.97 -5.47 22.99
CA LEU A 313 6.95 -4.43 22.84
C LEU A 313 5.60 -5.04 22.47
N SER A 314 5.56 -6.11 21.66
CA SER A 314 4.32 -6.82 21.37
C SER A 314 3.71 -7.44 22.63
N TYR A 315 4.52 -7.96 23.53
CA TYR A 315 4.06 -8.44 24.84
C TYR A 315 3.57 -7.29 25.74
N GLU A 316 4.31 -6.18 25.77
CA GLU A 316 3.99 -5.05 26.64
C GLU A 316 2.70 -4.30 26.23
N TYR A 317 2.38 -4.24 24.94
CA TYR A 317 1.20 -3.53 24.41
C TYR A 317 0.07 -4.46 23.97
N ARG A 318 0.35 -5.72 23.64
CA ARG A 318 -0.61 -6.78 23.34
C ARG A 318 -1.65 -6.39 22.28
N THR A 319 -1.19 -5.84 21.16
CA THR A 319 -2.06 -5.43 20.06
C THR A 319 -2.63 -6.63 19.31
N LEU A 320 -3.94 -6.61 19.05
CA LEU A 320 -4.68 -7.66 18.37
C LEU A 320 -5.33 -7.13 17.10
N GLY A 321 -5.32 -7.92 16.02
CA GLY A 321 -5.90 -7.59 14.73
C GLY A 321 -7.11 -8.46 14.42
N LEU A 322 -8.31 -8.05 14.83
CA LEU A 322 -9.56 -8.71 14.49
C LEU A 322 -10.29 -7.94 13.41
N GLY A 323 -10.62 -8.61 12.30
CA GLY A 323 -11.32 -8.03 11.18
C GLY A 323 -12.43 -8.92 10.63
N PHE A 324 -13.00 -8.56 9.51
CA PHE A 324 -13.99 -9.37 8.82
C PHE A 324 -13.79 -9.35 7.30
N ALA A 325 -14.39 -10.33 6.63
CA ALA A 325 -14.42 -10.45 5.18
C ALA A 325 -15.87 -10.62 4.70
N ASN A 326 -16.10 -10.41 3.39
CA ASN A 326 -17.39 -10.61 2.72
C ASN A 326 -18.52 -9.63 3.07
N ILE A 327 -18.19 -8.39 3.48
CA ILE A 327 -19.23 -7.36 3.63
C ILE A 327 -19.96 -7.12 2.29
N GLY A 328 -19.24 -7.04 1.17
CA GLY A 328 -19.85 -6.90 -0.15
C GLY A 328 -20.77 -8.08 -0.50
N GLY A 329 -20.33 -9.33 -0.22
CA GLY A 329 -21.15 -10.53 -0.41
C GLY A 329 -22.41 -10.53 0.45
N LEU A 330 -22.30 -10.09 1.72
CA LEU A 330 -23.45 -9.97 2.63
C LEU A 330 -24.46 -8.95 2.09
N LEU A 331 -24.01 -7.74 1.73
CA LEU A 331 -24.88 -6.70 1.19
C LEU A 331 -25.59 -7.14 -0.10
N MET A 332 -24.84 -7.76 -1.01
CA MET A 332 -25.43 -8.29 -2.26
C MET A 332 -26.49 -9.38 -1.98
N ALA A 333 -26.21 -10.29 -1.04
CA ALA A 333 -27.14 -11.35 -0.64
C ALA A 333 -28.39 -10.82 0.06
N GLN A 334 -28.31 -9.63 0.67
CA GLN A 334 -29.43 -8.93 1.31
C GLN A 334 -30.13 -7.95 0.35
N GLY A 335 -29.63 -7.78 -0.89
CA GLY A 335 -30.23 -6.89 -1.89
C GLY A 335 -29.88 -5.41 -1.73
N HIS A 336 -28.80 -5.10 -0.99
CA HIS A 336 -28.31 -3.73 -0.80
C HIS A 336 -27.18 -3.40 -1.77
N SER A 337 -27.16 -2.18 -2.31
CA SER A 337 -26.03 -1.68 -3.09
C SER A 337 -24.81 -1.48 -2.18
N TYR A 338 -23.63 -1.84 -2.69
CA TYR A 338 -22.37 -1.62 -1.96
C TYR A 338 -22.15 -0.14 -1.62
N ASP A 339 -22.45 0.75 -2.57
CA ASP A 339 -22.39 2.20 -2.39
C ASP A 339 -23.77 2.80 -2.10
N SER A 340 -24.36 2.40 -0.98
CA SER A 340 -25.63 2.95 -0.49
C SER A 340 -25.53 3.38 0.96
N ASP A 341 -26.43 4.22 1.41
CA ASP A 341 -26.50 4.66 2.82
C ASP A 341 -26.83 3.48 3.74
N GLU A 342 -27.69 2.56 3.29
CA GLU A 342 -28.02 1.30 3.97
C GLU A 342 -26.78 0.41 4.11
N GLY A 343 -26.01 0.22 3.03
CA GLY A 343 -24.77 -0.57 3.04
C GLY A 343 -23.73 0.01 4.00
N ARG A 344 -23.56 1.33 4.01
CA ARG A 344 -22.67 2.02 4.95
C ARG A 344 -23.14 1.88 6.40
N ALA A 345 -24.43 1.99 6.67
CA ALA A 345 -24.98 1.84 8.01
C ALA A 345 -24.84 0.40 8.55
N ILE A 346 -25.07 -0.61 7.70
CA ILE A 346 -24.85 -2.03 8.06
C ILE A 346 -23.36 -2.26 8.37
N CYS A 347 -22.46 -1.84 7.47
CA CYS A 347 -21.02 -2.00 7.66
C CYS A 347 -20.53 -1.29 8.94
N GLY A 348 -20.95 -0.05 9.15
CA GLY A 348 -20.63 0.73 10.36
C GLY A 348 -21.12 0.07 11.64
N SER A 349 -22.33 -0.51 11.62
CA SER A 349 -22.89 -1.23 12.78
C SER A 349 -22.12 -2.51 13.10
N ILE A 350 -21.83 -3.34 12.09
CA ILE A 350 -21.03 -4.57 12.24
C ILE A 350 -19.63 -4.22 12.77
N SER A 351 -18.98 -3.20 12.24
CA SER A 351 -17.68 -2.72 12.72
C SER A 351 -17.74 -2.24 14.17
N ALA A 352 -18.79 -1.51 14.55
CA ALA A 352 -18.99 -1.04 15.90
C ALA A 352 -19.25 -2.18 16.89
N ILE A 353 -20.05 -3.20 16.51
CA ILE A 353 -20.26 -4.41 17.33
C ILE A 353 -18.93 -5.13 17.54
N MET A 354 -18.21 -5.47 16.45
CA MET A 354 -16.94 -6.17 16.56
C MET A 354 -15.95 -5.47 17.48
N THR A 355 -15.74 -4.19 17.26
CA THR A 355 -14.75 -3.41 18.01
C THR A 355 -15.20 -3.23 19.47
N GLY A 356 -16.47 -2.93 19.72
CA GLY A 356 -17.02 -2.79 21.06
C GLY A 356 -16.93 -4.09 21.86
N VAL A 357 -17.32 -5.22 21.26
CA VAL A 357 -17.20 -6.56 21.88
C VAL A 357 -15.75 -6.91 22.17
N ALA A 358 -14.83 -6.64 21.23
CA ALA A 358 -13.41 -6.91 21.42
C ALA A 358 -12.83 -6.13 22.61
N TYR A 359 -13.14 -4.84 22.74
CA TYR A 359 -12.68 -4.04 23.88
C TYR A 359 -13.38 -4.42 25.20
N ALA A 360 -14.68 -4.75 25.19
CA ALA A 360 -15.35 -5.28 26.35
C ALA A 360 -14.73 -6.59 26.84
N THR A 361 -14.42 -7.50 25.91
CA THR A 361 -13.71 -8.76 26.20
C THR A 361 -12.30 -8.51 26.75
N SER A 362 -11.57 -7.54 26.19
CA SER A 362 -10.26 -7.13 26.72
C SER A 362 -10.35 -6.62 28.16
N ALA A 363 -11.40 -5.85 28.49
CA ALA A 363 -11.64 -5.39 29.85
C ALA A 363 -11.98 -6.54 30.81
N GLU A 364 -12.77 -7.52 30.37
CA GLU A 364 -13.06 -8.75 31.14
C GLU A 364 -11.78 -9.55 31.41
N ILE A 365 -10.93 -9.76 30.39
CA ILE A 365 -9.63 -10.42 30.56
C ILE A 365 -8.76 -9.66 31.55
N ALA A 366 -8.74 -8.31 31.44
CA ALA A 366 -7.97 -7.47 32.36
C ALA A 366 -8.47 -7.55 33.82
N SER A 367 -9.77 -7.81 34.04
CA SER A 367 -10.32 -7.99 35.39
C SER A 367 -9.85 -9.29 36.05
N GLU A 368 -9.54 -10.32 35.25
CA GLU A 368 -9.11 -11.64 35.75
C GLU A 368 -7.58 -11.74 35.89
N VAL A 369 -6.84 -11.25 34.89
CA VAL A 369 -5.38 -11.43 34.80
C VAL A 369 -4.59 -10.15 34.89
N GLY A 370 -5.24 -9.02 35.02
CA GLY A 370 -4.63 -7.68 34.97
C GLY A 370 -4.54 -7.13 33.55
N PRO A 371 -4.42 -5.80 33.42
CA PRO A 371 -4.29 -5.13 32.14
C PRO A 371 -2.89 -5.35 31.53
N PHE A 372 -2.74 -5.05 30.24
CA PHE A 372 -1.43 -5.11 29.59
C PHE A 372 -0.40 -4.18 30.28
N PRO A 373 0.91 -4.53 30.29
CA PRO A 373 1.93 -3.85 31.11
C PRO A 373 1.97 -2.34 30.97
N GLN A 374 1.80 -1.81 29.75
CA GLN A 374 1.85 -0.37 29.49
C GLN A 374 0.52 0.38 29.69
N TYR A 375 -0.54 -0.31 30.12
CA TYR A 375 -1.87 0.31 30.30
C TYR A 375 -1.86 1.46 31.30
N LYS A 376 -1.25 1.28 32.47
CA LYS A 376 -1.27 2.29 33.53
C LYS A 376 -0.79 3.67 33.07
N LYS A 377 0.27 3.71 32.25
CA LYS A 377 0.80 4.97 31.69
C LYS A 377 -0.16 5.58 30.70
N ASN A 378 -0.88 4.77 29.93
CA ASN A 378 -1.69 5.18 28.80
C ASN A 378 -3.19 5.22 29.08
N ALA A 379 -3.64 4.83 30.27
CA ALA A 379 -5.05 4.66 30.63
C ALA A 379 -5.91 5.87 30.28
N LYS A 380 -5.45 7.09 30.59
CA LYS A 380 -6.17 8.35 30.29
C LYS A 380 -6.41 8.51 28.79
N HIS A 381 -5.39 8.23 27.98
CA HIS A 381 -5.45 8.36 26.53
C HIS A 381 -6.34 7.29 25.92
N MET A 382 -6.17 6.04 26.32
CA MET A 382 -6.99 4.93 25.87
C MET A 382 -8.46 5.13 26.19
N LEU A 383 -8.80 5.48 27.44
CA LEU A 383 -10.18 5.77 27.83
C LEU A 383 -10.78 6.98 27.10
N ARG A 384 -9.97 7.99 26.77
CA ARG A 384 -10.41 9.10 25.90
C ARG A 384 -10.84 8.60 24.54
N VAL A 385 -10.03 7.76 23.92
CA VAL A 385 -10.30 7.18 22.59
C VAL A 385 -11.54 6.28 22.64
N MET A 386 -11.65 5.41 23.66
CA MET A 386 -12.84 4.55 23.85
C MET A 386 -14.13 5.38 24.00
N LYS A 387 -14.08 6.46 24.78
CA LYS A 387 -15.23 7.38 24.94
C LYS A 387 -15.59 8.08 23.64
N ASN A 388 -14.62 8.46 22.82
CA ASN A 388 -14.88 9.03 21.50
C ASN A 388 -15.56 8.00 20.58
N HIS A 389 -15.10 6.75 20.53
CA HIS A 389 -15.76 5.69 19.77
C HIS A 389 -17.19 5.42 20.24
N ARG A 390 -17.43 5.40 21.57
CA ARG A 390 -18.78 5.27 22.11
C ARG A 390 -19.70 6.39 21.64
N LEU A 391 -19.24 7.64 21.67
CA LEU A 391 -20.00 8.77 21.12
C LEU A 391 -20.36 8.57 19.64
N ALA A 392 -19.39 8.10 18.83
CA ALA A 392 -19.62 7.82 17.42
C ALA A 392 -20.64 6.69 17.21
N ALA A 393 -20.56 5.60 17.96
CA ALA A 393 -21.51 4.49 17.91
C ALA A 393 -22.94 4.93 18.32
N HIS A 394 -23.05 5.90 19.22
CA HIS A 394 -24.33 6.51 19.62
C HIS A 394 -24.82 7.62 18.67
N GLY A 395 -24.20 7.82 17.51
CA GLY A 395 -24.60 8.81 16.52
C GLY A 395 -24.39 10.26 16.95
N LYS A 396 -23.49 10.55 17.91
CA LYS A 396 -23.28 11.89 18.43
C LYS A 396 -22.40 12.70 17.51
N ALA A 397 -22.90 13.86 17.04
CA ALA A 397 -22.10 14.77 16.19
C ALA A 397 -21.10 15.64 16.99
N LYS A 398 -21.18 15.69 18.31
CA LYS A 398 -20.37 16.57 19.18
C LYS A 398 -19.98 15.88 20.48
N GLY A 399 -19.02 16.47 21.21
CA GLY A 399 -18.61 15.98 22.52
C GLY A 399 -17.30 15.20 22.53
N TYR A 400 -16.69 15.02 21.36
CA TYR A 400 -15.39 14.37 21.20
C TYR A 400 -14.26 15.18 21.85
N LYS A 401 -13.26 14.48 22.37
CA LYS A 401 -12.14 15.11 23.07
C LYS A 401 -10.82 14.84 22.37
N GLY A 402 -10.00 15.89 22.21
CA GLY A 402 -8.65 15.81 21.68
C GLY A 402 -8.61 15.45 20.19
N LEU A 403 -9.55 15.97 19.41
CA LEU A 403 -9.64 15.80 17.96
C LEU A 403 -9.79 17.16 17.30
N ASN A 404 -8.99 17.43 16.28
CA ASN A 404 -9.16 18.59 15.41
C ASN A 404 -10.23 18.34 14.35
N ILE A 405 -10.24 17.14 13.80
CA ILE A 405 -11.26 16.70 12.83
C ILE A 405 -12.19 15.72 13.53
N LEU A 406 -13.49 16.06 13.55
CA LEU A 406 -14.50 15.20 14.16
C LEU A 406 -14.82 14.01 13.24
N PRO A 407 -15.05 12.81 13.79
CA PRO A 407 -15.45 11.66 12.99
C PRO A 407 -16.88 11.83 12.47
N VAL A 408 -17.21 11.16 11.38
CA VAL A 408 -18.59 10.94 10.96
C VAL A 408 -19.19 9.87 11.90
N PRO A 409 -20.21 10.18 12.68
CA PRO A 409 -20.80 9.21 13.60
C PRO A 409 -21.63 8.16 12.83
N LEU A 410 -21.97 7.06 13.52
CA LEU A 410 -22.85 6.05 12.98
C LEU A 410 -24.23 6.67 12.68
N ASP A 411 -24.64 6.62 11.42
CA ASP A 411 -25.97 7.03 11.00
C ASP A 411 -26.92 5.83 11.10
N ALA A 412 -27.86 5.92 12.04
CA ALA A 412 -28.86 4.87 12.27
C ALA A 412 -30.05 4.96 11.31
N ALA A 413 -30.31 6.12 10.71
CA ALA A 413 -31.53 6.37 9.94
C ALA A 413 -31.67 5.46 8.71
N PRO A 414 -30.63 5.26 7.88
CA PRO A 414 -30.73 4.40 6.71
C PRO A 414 -30.58 2.89 7.03
N CYS A 415 -30.24 2.52 8.28
CA CYS A 415 -30.00 1.11 8.61
C CYS A 415 -31.31 0.30 8.57
N PRO A 416 -31.42 -0.74 7.73
CA PRO A 416 -32.63 -1.53 7.61
C PRO A 416 -32.90 -2.44 8.81
N ASP A 417 -31.87 -2.73 9.61
CA ASP A 417 -31.96 -3.56 10.83
C ASP A 417 -31.59 -2.76 12.07
N GLN A 418 -32.60 -2.31 12.82
CA GLN A 418 -32.42 -1.56 14.07
C GLN A 418 -31.69 -2.36 15.14
N LYS A 419 -31.75 -3.71 15.11
CA LYS A 419 -31.06 -4.57 16.08
C LYS A 419 -29.53 -4.44 15.96
N LEU A 420 -29.01 -4.25 14.74
CA LEU A 420 -27.58 -3.98 14.52
C LEU A 420 -27.15 -2.67 15.20
N ILE A 421 -27.94 -1.61 15.08
CA ILE A 421 -27.68 -0.33 15.72
C ILE A 421 -27.70 -0.45 17.25
N ASP A 422 -28.69 -1.16 17.78
CA ASP A 422 -28.83 -1.33 19.24
C ASP A 422 -27.69 -2.18 19.81
N ALA A 423 -27.32 -3.26 19.13
CA ALA A 423 -26.17 -4.10 19.51
C ALA A 423 -24.85 -3.28 19.47
N ALA A 424 -24.64 -2.45 18.46
CA ALA A 424 -23.47 -1.58 18.36
C ALA A 424 -23.36 -0.64 19.57
N LYS A 425 -24.46 0.00 19.99
CA LYS A 425 -24.50 0.87 21.18
C LYS A 425 -24.20 0.09 22.46
N VAL A 426 -24.86 -1.06 22.63
CA VAL A 426 -24.66 -1.92 23.82
C VAL A 426 -23.23 -2.41 23.92
N ALA A 427 -22.60 -2.82 22.81
CA ALA A 427 -21.21 -3.26 22.78
C ALA A 427 -20.26 -2.14 23.27
N TRP A 428 -20.43 -0.91 22.79
CA TRP A 428 -19.62 0.23 23.23
C TRP A 428 -19.93 0.73 24.63
N ASP A 429 -21.15 0.58 25.12
CA ASP A 429 -21.49 0.90 26.53
C ASP A 429 -20.82 -0.10 27.51
N LYS A 430 -20.65 -1.35 27.08
CA LYS A 430 -19.87 -2.35 27.84
C LYS A 430 -18.37 -2.12 27.79
N ALA A 431 -17.85 -1.60 26.67
CA ALA A 431 -16.42 -1.40 26.46
C ALA A 431 -15.85 -0.20 27.25
N VAL A 432 -16.67 0.77 27.68
CA VAL A 432 -16.28 2.00 28.40
C VAL A 432 -16.70 1.97 29.87
#